data_0c547e542f92127546bc2807e3c8d14f
#
_entry.id   0c547e542f92127546bc2807e3c8d14f
#
_cell.length_a   1.000
_cell.length_b   1.000
_cell.length_c   1.000
_cell.angle_alpha   90.00
_cell.angle_beta   90.00
_cell.angle_gamma   90.00
#
_symmetry.space_group_name_H-M   'P 1'
#
loop_
_entity.id
_entity.type
_entity.pdbx_description
1 polymer ?
#
loop_
_entity_poly.entity_id
_entity_poly.type
_entity_poly.pdbx_seq_one_letter_code
_entity_poly.pdbx_strand_id
1 'polypeptide(L)'
;MIREMRAQDKETFLTLVREFYASPAVLHAVPEENFARTFAQIVSGSPYAKGYILETDGGPAGYALLALTYSNEVGGLAVWIEEVYIREAFRGQGLGAQFFAWLFDAYQGRAKRFRLELTPENEGAARLYARLG
;
A
#
# COMPACT_ATOMS: atom_id res chain seq x y z
N MET A 1 12.85 -3.55 -4.81
CA MET A 1 11.95 -4.01 -5.88
C MET A 1 10.52 -4.06 -5.39
N ILE A 2 9.58 -3.67 -6.23
CA ILE A 2 8.15 -3.73 -5.91
C ILE A 2 7.55 -4.85 -6.73
N ARG A 3 6.92 -5.80 -6.07
CA ARG A 3 6.34 -6.96 -6.73
C ARG A 3 4.99 -7.33 -6.15
N GLU A 4 4.15 -7.96 -6.96
CA GLU A 4 2.84 -8.42 -6.50
C GLU A 4 2.99 -9.49 -5.43
N MET A 5 2.05 -9.49 -4.47
CA MET A 5 1.97 -10.54 -3.47
C MET A 5 1.57 -11.87 -4.10
N ARG A 6 2.19 -12.94 -3.63
CA ARG A 6 1.93 -14.32 -4.05
C ARG A 6 1.54 -15.14 -2.84
N ALA A 7 1.00 -16.34 -3.08
CA ALA A 7 0.53 -17.21 -2.01
C ALA A 7 1.57 -17.45 -0.92
N GLN A 8 2.85 -17.56 -1.30
CA GLN A 8 3.93 -17.80 -0.34
C GLN A 8 4.27 -16.59 0.51
N ASP A 9 3.68 -15.43 0.23
CA ASP A 9 3.94 -14.19 0.99
C ASP A 9 3.03 -14.03 2.21
N LYS A 10 2.19 -15.02 2.52
CA LYS A 10 1.19 -14.87 3.58
C LYS A 10 1.80 -14.48 4.92
N GLU A 11 2.81 -15.22 5.37
CA GLU A 11 3.42 -14.93 6.68
C GLU A 11 4.13 -13.57 6.69
N THR A 12 4.79 -13.23 5.60
CA THR A 12 5.44 -11.92 5.46
C THR A 12 4.40 -10.81 5.55
N PHE A 13 3.30 -10.92 4.81
CA PHE A 13 2.24 -9.92 4.84
C PHE A 13 1.64 -9.79 6.23
N LEU A 14 1.30 -10.91 6.87
CA LEU A 14 0.69 -10.88 8.20
C LEU A 14 1.63 -10.23 9.22
N THR A 15 2.92 -10.52 9.14
CA THR A 15 3.91 -9.89 10.02
C THR A 15 3.93 -8.37 9.81
N LEU A 16 4.00 -7.94 8.55
CA LEU A 16 4.08 -6.52 8.22
C LEU A 16 2.80 -5.76 8.59
N VAL A 17 1.64 -6.33 8.31
CA VAL A 17 0.38 -5.64 8.59
C VAL A 17 0.14 -5.54 10.11
N ARG A 18 0.56 -6.54 10.87
CA ARG A 18 0.50 -6.46 12.33
C ARG A 18 1.38 -5.34 12.87
N GLU A 19 2.59 -5.20 12.31
CA GLU A 19 3.47 -4.10 12.70
C GLU A 19 2.83 -2.75 12.41
N PHE A 20 2.22 -2.60 11.24
CA PHE A 20 1.56 -1.36 10.85
C PHE A 20 0.42 -1.03 11.80
N TYR A 21 -0.44 -2.01 12.09
CA TYR A 21 -1.63 -1.77 12.95
C TYR A 21 -1.27 -1.61 14.42
N ALA A 22 -0.06 -1.96 14.83
CA ALA A 22 0.46 -1.66 16.16
C ALA A 22 1.14 -0.29 16.24
N SER A 23 1.29 0.40 15.12
CA SER A 23 2.01 1.68 15.06
C SER A 23 1.08 2.86 15.36
N PRO A 24 1.64 4.06 15.68
CA PRO A 24 0.83 5.26 15.90
C PRO A 24 0.11 5.77 14.66
N ALA A 25 0.45 5.29 13.46
CA ALA A 25 -0.20 5.70 12.22
C ALA A 25 -1.62 5.18 12.11
N VAL A 26 -1.99 4.17 12.90
CA VAL A 26 -3.32 3.55 12.84
C VAL A 26 -4.16 4.03 14.03
N LEU A 27 -5.34 4.54 13.72
CA LEU A 27 -6.25 5.10 14.73
C LEU A 27 -7.25 4.08 15.29
N HIS A 28 -7.48 2.97 14.59
CA HIS A 28 -8.49 1.99 14.94
C HIS A 28 -7.95 0.57 14.90
N ALA A 29 -8.32 -0.23 15.88
CA ALA A 29 -8.04 -1.65 15.85
C ALA A 29 -8.93 -2.32 14.81
N VAL A 30 -8.39 -3.35 14.16
CA VAL A 30 -9.09 -4.13 13.14
C VAL A 30 -8.98 -5.61 13.52
N PRO A 31 -10.08 -6.40 13.39
CA PRO A 31 -10.00 -7.83 13.68
C PRO A 31 -8.90 -8.50 12.84
N GLU A 32 -8.12 -9.34 13.51
CA GLU A 32 -6.98 -10.05 12.89
C GLU A 32 -7.41 -10.84 11.66
N GLU A 33 -8.59 -11.43 11.68
CA GLU A 33 -9.12 -12.23 10.57
C GLU A 33 -9.29 -11.43 9.27
N ASN A 34 -9.44 -10.11 9.39
CA ASN A 34 -9.57 -9.25 8.20
C ASN A 34 -8.28 -9.26 7.37
N PHE A 35 -7.13 -9.38 8.02
CA PHE A 35 -5.85 -9.42 7.32
C PHE A 35 -5.73 -10.66 6.44
N ALA A 36 -6.12 -11.81 6.97
CA ALA A 36 -6.09 -13.05 6.21
C ALA A 36 -7.09 -13.02 5.06
N ARG A 37 -8.26 -12.43 5.27
CA ARG A 37 -9.27 -12.26 4.20
C ARG A 37 -8.74 -11.36 3.09
N THR A 38 -8.10 -10.27 3.45
CA THR A 38 -7.49 -9.34 2.49
C THR A 38 -6.46 -10.06 1.65
N PHE A 39 -5.58 -10.81 2.30
CA PHE A 39 -4.54 -11.56 1.59
C PHE A 39 -5.16 -12.56 0.60
N ALA A 40 -6.18 -13.29 1.03
CA ALA A 40 -6.87 -14.26 0.18
C ALA A 40 -7.48 -13.60 -1.05
N GLN A 41 -8.09 -12.42 -0.87
CA GLN A 41 -8.65 -11.66 -2.00
C GLN A 41 -7.56 -11.25 -2.98
N ILE A 42 -6.45 -10.75 -2.47
CA ILE A 42 -5.35 -10.27 -3.33
C ILE A 42 -4.78 -11.41 -4.18
N VAL A 43 -4.44 -12.53 -3.55
CA VAL A 43 -3.78 -13.63 -4.27
C VAL A 43 -4.74 -14.42 -5.16
N SER A 44 -6.05 -14.29 -4.93
CA SER A 44 -7.05 -14.92 -5.80
C SER A 44 -7.31 -14.13 -7.09
N GLY A 45 -6.70 -12.95 -7.23
CA GLY A 45 -6.86 -12.12 -8.42
C GLY A 45 -8.05 -11.18 -8.40
N SER A 46 -8.47 -10.73 -7.21
CA SER A 46 -9.57 -9.78 -7.09
C SER A 46 -9.36 -8.56 -7.98
N PRO A 47 -10.40 -8.09 -8.70
CA PRO A 47 -10.30 -6.84 -9.45
C PRO A 47 -10.36 -5.60 -8.55
N TYR A 48 -10.70 -5.75 -7.28
CA TYR A 48 -10.89 -4.61 -6.36
C TYR A 48 -9.74 -4.38 -5.42
N ALA A 49 -8.91 -5.40 -5.15
CA ALA A 49 -7.84 -5.32 -4.16
C ALA A 49 -6.54 -5.81 -4.76
N LYS A 50 -5.50 -4.99 -4.65
CA LYS A 50 -4.15 -5.33 -5.10
C LYS A 50 -3.18 -5.15 -3.95
N GLY A 51 -2.18 -6.02 -3.87
CA GLY A 51 -1.16 -5.93 -2.83
C GLY A 51 0.23 -6.16 -3.38
N TYR A 52 1.18 -5.45 -2.81
CA TYR A 52 2.58 -5.47 -3.26
C TYR A 52 3.50 -5.57 -2.06
N ILE A 53 4.60 -6.30 -2.26
CA ILE A 53 5.69 -6.34 -1.29
C ILE A 53 6.81 -5.43 -1.80
N LEU A 54 7.32 -4.59 -0.91
CA LEU A 54 8.48 -3.76 -1.18
C LEU A 54 9.70 -4.53 -0.67
N GLU A 55 10.47 -5.09 -1.60
CA GLU A 55 11.65 -5.88 -1.27
C GLU A 55 12.94 -5.13 -1.45
N THR A 56 13.90 -5.43 -0.59
CA THR A 56 15.27 -4.93 -0.68
C THR A 56 16.21 -6.11 -0.54
N ASP A 57 17.51 -5.86 -0.74
CA ASP A 57 18.53 -6.89 -0.53
C ASP A 57 18.55 -7.38 0.93
N GLY A 58 18.09 -6.54 1.84
CA GLY A 58 17.98 -6.89 3.26
C GLY A 58 16.69 -7.62 3.63
N GLY A 59 15.84 -7.93 2.64
CA GLY A 59 14.58 -8.63 2.85
C GLY A 59 13.37 -7.74 2.64
N PRO A 60 12.16 -8.23 3.01
CA PRO A 60 10.93 -7.44 2.88
C PRO A 60 11.00 -6.18 3.73
N ALA A 61 10.85 -5.03 3.10
CA ALA A 61 10.92 -3.73 3.77
C ALA A 61 9.54 -3.16 4.09
N GLY A 62 8.50 -3.61 3.40
CA GLY A 62 7.17 -3.09 3.61
C GLY A 62 6.17 -3.66 2.63
N TYR A 63 4.97 -3.10 2.64
CA TYR A 63 3.90 -3.50 1.72
C TYR A 63 3.05 -2.31 1.33
N ALA A 64 2.27 -2.50 0.29
CA ALA A 64 1.26 -1.54 -0.13
C ALA A 64 -0.01 -2.25 -0.52
N LEU A 65 -1.15 -1.67 -0.18
CA LEU A 65 -2.46 -2.16 -0.59
C LEU A 65 -3.18 -1.09 -1.38
N LEU A 66 -3.79 -1.51 -2.48
CA LEU A 66 -4.61 -0.63 -3.32
C LEU A 66 -6.04 -1.14 -3.34
N ALA A 67 -6.99 -0.20 -3.34
CA ALA A 67 -8.40 -0.47 -3.61
C ALA A 67 -8.75 0.17 -4.94
N LEU A 68 -9.33 -0.59 -5.85
CA LEU A 68 -9.65 -0.13 -7.19
C LEU A 68 -11.16 0.04 -7.33
N THR A 69 -11.59 1.19 -7.84
CA THR A 69 -13.01 1.46 -8.01
C THR A 69 -13.23 2.32 -9.25
N TYR A 70 -14.47 2.35 -9.73
CA TYR A 70 -14.86 3.25 -10.80
C TYR A 70 -15.39 4.53 -10.19
N SER A 71 -14.97 5.67 -10.72
CA SER A 71 -15.43 6.97 -10.25
C SER A 71 -16.31 7.62 -11.32
N ASN A 72 -17.55 7.94 -10.96
CA ASN A 72 -18.44 8.69 -11.83
C ASN A 72 -17.88 10.08 -12.11
N GLU A 73 -17.27 10.70 -11.10
CA GLU A 73 -16.75 12.06 -11.22
C GLU A 73 -15.68 12.21 -12.28
N VAL A 74 -14.76 11.24 -12.37
CA VAL A 74 -13.67 11.29 -13.34
C VAL A 74 -13.92 10.39 -14.56
N GLY A 75 -15.00 9.62 -14.55
CA GLY A 75 -15.37 8.78 -15.67
C GLY A 75 -14.41 7.63 -15.93
N GLY A 76 -13.85 7.05 -14.90
CA GLY A 76 -12.89 5.99 -15.07
C GLY A 76 -12.37 5.42 -13.76
N LEU A 77 -11.27 4.68 -13.87
CA LEU A 77 -10.66 3.99 -12.73
C LEU A 77 -10.07 4.97 -11.73
N ALA A 78 -10.47 4.82 -10.47
CA ALA A 78 -9.85 5.51 -9.34
C ALA A 78 -9.06 4.49 -8.53
N VAL A 79 -7.80 4.80 -8.26
CA VAL A 79 -6.92 3.96 -7.48
C VAL A 79 -6.77 4.60 -6.10
N TRP A 80 -7.27 3.91 -5.07
CA TRP A 80 -7.07 4.31 -3.68
C TRP A 80 -5.82 3.62 -3.16
N ILE A 81 -4.88 4.43 -2.67
CA ILE A 81 -3.74 3.89 -1.95
C ILE A 81 -4.22 3.67 -0.51
N GLU A 82 -4.65 2.45 -0.23
CA GLU A 82 -5.27 2.09 1.04
C GLU A 82 -4.29 2.10 2.18
N GLU A 83 -3.14 1.45 1.99
CA GLU A 83 -2.08 1.37 3.00
C GLU A 83 -0.73 1.32 2.30
N VAL A 84 0.24 2.04 2.88
CA VAL A 84 1.65 1.91 2.54
C VAL A 84 2.42 1.89 3.85
N TYR A 85 3.14 0.81 4.09
CA TYR A 85 3.92 0.65 5.30
C TYR A 85 5.35 0.29 4.97
N ILE A 86 6.28 0.99 5.57
CA ILE A 86 7.71 0.71 5.46
C ILE A 86 8.24 0.49 6.88
N ARG A 87 8.89 -0.63 7.09
CA ARG A 87 9.46 -0.98 8.39
C ARG A 87 10.50 0.07 8.80
N GLU A 88 10.54 0.37 10.09
CA GLU A 88 11.42 1.41 10.62
C GLU A 88 12.86 1.28 10.17
N ALA A 89 13.40 0.05 10.18
CA ALA A 89 14.79 -0.21 9.79
C ALA A 89 15.09 0.15 8.32
N PHE A 90 14.08 0.30 7.48
CA PHE A 90 14.23 0.57 6.05
C PHE A 90 13.81 1.98 5.66
N ARG A 91 13.41 2.81 6.62
CA ARG A 91 12.99 4.19 6.35
C ARG A 91 14.19 5.07 6.02
N GLY A 92 13.92 6.18 5.33
CA GLY A 92 14.96 7.12 4.96
C GLY A 92 15.78 6.71 3.77
N GLN A 93 15.36 5.66 3.03
CA GLN A 93 16.07 5.14 1.85
C GLN A 93 15.33 5.43 0.54
N GLY A 94 14.26 6.21 0.60
CA GLY A 94 13.50 6.58 -0.59
C GLY A 94 12.54 5.52 -1.10
N LEU A 95 12.23 4.49 -0.30
CA LEU A 95 11.35 3.41 -0.73
C LEU A 95 9.92 3.87 -1.02
N GLY A 96 9.39 4.79 -0.19
CA GLY A 96 8.06 5.36 -0.42
C GLY A 96 7.99 6.09 -1.74
N ALA A 97 8.98 6.92 -2.04
CA ALA A 97 9.05 7.65 -3.31
C ALA A 97 9.17 6.68 -4.48
N GLN A 98 9.97 5.62 -4.33
CA GLN A 98 10.11 4.59 -5.37
C GLN A 98 8.79 3.88 -5.62
N PHE A 99 8.03 3.58 -4.55
CA PHE A 99 6.72 2.95 -4.71
C PHE A 99 5.77 3.84 -5.49
N PHE A 100 5.67 5.11 -5.13
CA PHE A 100 4.74 6.01 -5.82
C PHE A 100 5.13 6.23 -7.27
N ALA A 101 6.43 6.36 -7.58
CA ALA A 101 6.89 6.45 -8.95
C ALA A 101 6.51 5.20 -9.75
N TRP A 102 6.73 4.05 -9.16
CA TRP A 102 6.35 2.77 -9.76
C TRP A 102 4.83 2.69 -10.00
N LEU A 103 4.05 3.11 -9.01
CA LEU A 103 2.59 3.06 -9.08
C LEU A 103 2.05 3.93 -10.21
N PHE A 104 2.52 5.17 -10.30
CA PHE A 104 2.05 6.09 -11.33
C PHE A 104 2.43 5.58 -12.72
N ASP A 105 3.61 5.00 -12.88
CA ASP A 105 4.03 4.41 -14.14
C ASP A 105 3.19 3.18 -14.50
N ALA A 106 2.95 2.30 -13.53
CA ALA A 106 2.19 1.07 -13.76
C ALA A 106 0.75 1.33 -14.17
N TYR A 107 0.16 2.43 -13.69
CA TYR A 107 -1.23 2.77 -13.99
C TYR A 107 -1.37 3.90 -14.99
N GLN A 108 -0.29 4.30 -15.63
CA GLN A 108 -0.34 5.33 -16.67
C GLN A 108 -1.25 4.87 -17.81
N GLY A 109 -2.20 5.74 -18.20
CA GLY A 109 -3.17 5.40 -19.23
C GLY A 109 -4.33 4.54 -18.77
N ARG A 110 -4.30 4.06 -17.50
CA ARG A 110 -5.36 3.21 -16.94
C ARG A 110 -6.16 3.94 -15.87
N ALA A 111 -5.47 4.61 -14.94
CA ALA A 111 -6.13 5.31 -13.84
C ALA A 111 -6.41 6.76 -14.20
N LYS A 112 -7.59 7.23 -13.81
CA LYS A 112 -7.99 8.63 -13.96
C LYS A 112 -7.76 9.43 -12.69
N ARG A 113 -7.60 8.75 -11.56
CA ARG A 113 -7.40 9.40 -10.26
C ARG A 113 -6.65 8.49 -9.33
N PHE A 114 -5.77 9.09 -8.52
CA PHE A 114 -5.15 8.43 -7.38
C PHE A 114 -5.59 9.17 -6.12
N ARG A 115 -5.98 8.42 -5.08
CA ARG A 115 -6.43 9.00 -3.82
C ARG A 115 -5.78 8.28 -2.64
N LEU A 116 -5.55 9.03 -1.56
CA LEU A 116 -5.09 8.47 -0.30
C LEU A 116 -5.61 9.35 0.84
N GLU A 117 -5.64 8.78 2.04
CA GLU A 117 -6.02 9.51 3.24
C GLU A 117 -4.81 9.63 4.17
N LEU A 118 -4.71 10.75 4.86
CA LEU A 118 -3.66 11.02 5.81
C LEU A 118 -4.28 11.43 7.14
N THR A 119 -3.64 11.03 8.24
CA THR A 119 -4.00 11.54 9.54
C THR A 119 -3.21 12.83 9.79
N PRO A 120 -3.75 13.78 10.58
CA PRO A 120 -3.03 14.99 10.91
C PRO A 120 -1.69 14.74 11.61
N GLU A 121 -1.57 13.61 12.29
CA GLU A 121 -0.37 13.23 13.03
C GLU A 121 0.75 12.69 12.14
N ASN A 122 0.46 12.39 10.88
CA ASN A 122 1.43 11.80 9.95
C ASN A 122 2.06 12.84 9.04
N GLU A 123 2.79 13.78 9.65
CA GLU A 123 3.42 14.89 8.92
C GLU A 123 4.49 14.43 7.93
N GLY A 124 5.23 13.37 8.29
CA GLY A 124 6.27 12.83 7.40
C GLY A 124 5.70 12.32 6.10
N ALA A 125 4.60 11.57 6.17
CA ALA A 125 3.90 11.07 4.99
C ALA A 125 3.31 12.22 4.19
N ALA A 126 2.71 13.21 4.86
CA ALA A 126 2.14 14.38 4.19
C ALA A 126 3.20 15.12 3.38
N ARG A 127 4.40 15.30 3.94
CA ARG A 127 5.50 15.96 3.23
C ARG A 127 5.95 15.15 2.02
N LEU A 128 6.02 13.83 2.14
CA LEU A 128 6.38 12.97 1.03
C LEU A 128 5.36 13.10 -0.11
N TYR A 129 4.08 13.01 0.21
CA TYR A 129 3.03 13.08 -0.80
C TYR A 129 2.97 14.46 -1.47
N ALA A 130 3.20 15.50 -0.72
CA ALA A 130 3.24 16.86 -1.27
C ALA A 130 4.37 17.01 -2.30
N ARG A 131 5.54 16.38 -2.07
CA ARG A 131 6.65 16.43 -3.00
C ARG A 131 6.37 15.64 -4.29
N LEU A 132 5.53 14.63 -4.20
CA LEU A 132 5.21 13.78 -5.35
C LEU A 132 4.05 14.32 -6.19
N GLY A 133 3.36 15.33 -5.69
CA GLY A 133 2.21 15.92 -6.36
C GLY A 133 0.94 15.21 -6.05
#